data_f35bd118511c172be4a0061e0e202dd5
#
_entry.id   f35bd118511c172be4a0061e0e202dd5
#
_cell.length_a   1.000
_cell.length_b   1.000
_cell.length_c   1.000
_cell.angle_alpha   90.00
_cell.angle_beta   90.00
_cell.angle_gamma   90.00
#
_symmetry.space_group_name_H-M   'P 1'
#
loop_
_entity.id
_entity.type
_entity.pdbx_description
1 polymer ?
#
loop_
_entity_poly.entity_id
_entity_poly.type
_entity_poly.pdbx_seq_one_letter_code
_entity_poly.pdbx_strand_id
1 'polypeptide(L)'
;MKLVILGRDGTINRFRDDHVKSVDELEPLPGALEAVARLNHAGWHTVMATNQPGIGRGLLDMASLNAVHQRLNQLLAEKGGRLDAVFFCPHAPDEGCTCRKPLPGLVTQIGERFNVDLAQVHLVGASLKDLQTAQAAGCIPHLLRGERLGLADEGQIQAQLAQVPGAQLHDNLASFAEHLIQEERRARADARGEQLSPNTVPGDLN
;
A
#
# COMPACT_ATOMS: atom_id res chain seq x y z
N MET A 1 -12.38 -6.35 -11.52
CA MET A 1 -12.42 -5.37 -10.40
C MET A 1 -11.01 -4.82 -10.26
N LYS A 2 -10.84 -3.51 -10.14
CA LYS A 2 -9.54 -2.87 -9.90
C LYS A 2 -9.26 -2.89 -8.41
N LEU A 3 -8.15 -3.50 -7.99
CA LEU A 3 -7.81 -3.68 -6.58
C LEU A 3 -6.35 -3.32 -6.31
N VAL A 4 -6.13 -2.55 -5.24
CA VAL A 4 -4.81 -2.22 -4.69
C VAL A 4 -4.72 -2.75 -3.27
N ILE A 5 -3.63 -3.44 -2.97
CA ILE A 5 -3.28 -3.86 -1.61
C ILE A 5 -2.25 -2.87 -1.05
N LEU A 6 -2.56 -2.32 0.11
CA LEU A 6 -1.75 -1.31 0.80
C LEU A 6 -1.12 -1.90 2.05
N GLY A 7 0.16 -1.64 2.28
CA GLY A 7 0.74 -1.75 3.61
C GLY A 7 0.12 -0.74 4.58
N ARG A 8 0.32 -0.90 5.88
CA ARG A 8 -0.09 0.09 6.89
C ARG A 8 1.08 0.95 7.33
N ASP A 9 1.97 0.35 8.11
CA ASP A 9 3.09 1.05 8.74
C ASP A 9 4.18 1.40 7.71
N GLY A 10 4.50 2.68 7.63
CA GLY A 10 5.40 3.25 6.62
C GLY A 10 4.74 3.47 5.24
N THR A 11 3.47 3.12 5.08
CA THR A 11 2.69 3.28 3.83
C THR A 11 1.56 4.28 4.02
N ILE A 12 0.65 4.04 4.96
CA ILE A 12 -0.47 4.93 5.29
C ILE A 12 -0.14 5.77 6.51
N ASN A 13 0.45 5.17 7.55
CA ASN A 13 0.88 5.85 8.77
C ASN A 13 2.37 5.68 9.02
N ARG A 14 2.93 6.54 9.86
CA ARG A 14 4.32 6.46 10.29
C ARG A 14 4.66 5.09 10.84
N PHE A 15 5.83 4.59 10.46
CA PHE A 15 6.39 3.38 11.04
C PHE A 15 6.90 3.68 12.45
N ARG A 16 6.65 2.75 13.38
CA ARG A 16 7.18 2.76 14.75
C ARG A 16 7.85 1.43 15.06
N ASP A 17 9.06 1.48 15.59
CA ASP A 17 9.80 0.28 15.99
C ASP A 17 9.10 -0.46 17.13
N ASP A 18 8.42 0.29 18.02
CA ASP A 18 7.68 -0.22 19.18
C ASP A 18 6.20 -0.51 18.87
N HIS A 19 5.81 -0.52 17.59
CA HIS A 19 4.45 -0.70 17.06
C HIS A 19 3.49 0.47 17.39
N VAL A 20 2.41 0.57 16.64
CA VAL A 20 1.26 1.45 16.94
C VAL A 20 0.31 0.67 17.85
N LYS A 21 0.30 1.00 19.13
CA LYS A 21 -0.41 0.26 20.19
C LYS A 21 -1.73 0.91 20.59
N SER A 22 -1.91 2.19 20.27
CA SER A 22 -3.09 2.97 20.62
C SER A 22 -3.47 3.94 19.51
N VAL A 23 -4.68 4.50 19.61
CA VAL A 23 -5.19 5.52 18.70
C VAL A 23 -4.30 6.77 18.69
N ASP A 24 -3.76 7.16 19.83
CA ASP A 24 -2.92 8.35 19.98
C ASP A 24 -1.54 8.20 19.29
N GLU A 25 -1.12 6.96 19.07
CA GLU A 25 0.14 6.64 18.36
C GLU A 25 -0.04 6.51 16.83
N LEU A 26 -1.27 6.56 16.34
CA LEU A 26 -1.58 6.51 14.93
C LEU A 26 -1.34 7.88 14.29
N GLU A 27 -0.30 7.98 13.49
CA GLU A 27 0.08 9.21 12.79
C GLU A 27 0.07 8.96 11.28
N PRO A 28 -0.95 9.41 10.53
CA PRO A 28 -0.97 9.29 9.08
C PRO A 28 0.21 10.02 8.43
N LEU A 29 0.77 9.43 7.39
CA LEU A 29 1.80 10.08 6.58
C LEU A 29 1.19 11.23 5.75
N PRO A 30 1.96 12.31 5.50
CA PRO A 30 1.49 13.42 4.69
C PRO A 30 0.97 12.95 3.32
N GLY A 31 -0.24 13.35 2.97
CA GLY A 31 -0.87 13.02 1.68
C GLY A 31 -1.34 11.57 1.51
N ALA A 32 -1.11 10.69 2.50
CA ALA A 32 -1.46 9.28 2.36
C ALA A 32 -2.97 9.03 2.36
N LEU A 33 -3.72 9.72 3.22
CA LEU A 33 -5.17 9.60 3.28
C LEU A 33 -5.83 10.12 2.00
N GLU A 34 -5.36 11.26 1.50
CA GLU A 34 -5.79 11.85 0.24
C GLU A 34 -5.47 10.95 -0.96
N ALA A 35 -4.32 10.26 -0.93
CA ALA A 35 -3.94 9.30 -1.97
C ALA A 35 -4.92 8.12 -2.04
N VAL A 36 -5.31 7.56 -0.88
CA VAL A 36 -6.32 6.49 -0.81
C VAL A 36 -7.67 7.01 -1.34
N ALA A 37 -8.09 8.21 -0.94
CA ALA A 37 -9.32 8.82 -1.44
C ALA A 37 -9.30 9.00 -2.97
N ARG A 38 -8.18 9.44 -3.55
CA ARG A 38 -8.03 9.58 -5.01
C ARG A 38 -8.12 8.24 -5.73
N LEU A 39 -7.52 7.18 -5.19
CA LEU A 39 -7.66 5.82 -5.73
C LEU A 39 -9.13 5.38 -5.72
N ASN A 40 -9.84 5.57 -4.60
CA ASN A 40 -11.26 5.22 -4.51
C ASN A 40 -12.12 6.01 -5.50
N HIS A 41 -11.90 7.32 -5.65
CA HIS A 41 -12.62 8.15 -6.64
C HIS A 41 -12.31 7.75 -8.08
N ALA A 42 -11.13 7.21 -8.35
CA ALA A 42 -10.79 6.62 -9.65
C ALA A 42 -11.35 5.20 -9.85
N GLY A 43 -12.13 4.70 -8.89
CA GLY A 43 -12.80 3.40 -8.94
C GLY A 43 -11.91 2.21 -8.54
N TRP A 44 -10.80 2.46 -7.82
CA TRP A 44 -9.99 1.41 -7.23
C TRP A 44 -10.55 0.99 -5.87
N HIS A 45 -10.66 -0.32 -5.67
CA HIS A 45 -10.85 -0.91 -4.35
C HIS A 45 -9.52 -0.92 -3.62
N THR A 46 -9.53 -0.51 -2.36
CA THR A 46 -8.32 -0.46 -1.53
C THR A 46 -8.49 -1.41 -0.34
N VAL A 47 -7.53 -2.31 -0.20
CA VAL A 47 -7.48 -3.31 0.88
C VAL A 47 -6.15 -3.18 1.61
N MET A 48 -6.18 -3.22 2.93
CA MET A 48 -4.96 -3.15 3.73
C MET A 48 -4.48 -4.55 4.12
N ALA A 49 -3.17 -4.83 3.96
CA ALA A 49 -2.51 -6.04 4.43
C ALA A 49 -1.30 -5.69 5.29
N THR A 50 -1.32 -6.06 6.57
CA THR A 50 -0.32 -5.62 7.54
C THR A 50 0.12 -6.71 8.49
N ASN A 51 1.42 -6.75 8.83
CA ASN A 51 1.92 -7.56 9.95
C ASN A 51 1.74 -6.78 11.26
N GLN A 52 1.14 -7.42 12.26
CA GLN A 52 0.91 -6.84 13.58
C GLN A 52 1.45 -7.77 14.67
N PRO A 53 2.78 -7.99 14.74
CA PRO A 53 3.40 -8.95 15.65
C PRO A 53 3.29 -8.52 17.12
N GLY A 54 2.94 -7.27 17.37
CA GLY A 54 2.66 -6.79 18.73
C GLY A 54 1.54 -7.57 19.43
N ILE A 55 0.59 -8.12 18.66
CA ILE A 55 -0.46 -9.02 19.22
C ILE A 55 0.19 -10.30 19.76
N GLY A 56 0.91 -11.04 18.93
CA GLY A 56 1.57 -12.29 19.33
C GLY A 56 2.62 -12.09 20.45
N ARG A 57 3.20 -10.89 20.52
CA ARG A 57 4.14 -10.51 21.59
C ARG A 57 3.46 -10.00 22.87
N GLY A 58 2.13 -9.89 22.89
CA GLY A 58 1.39 -9.35 24.03
C GLY A 58 1.59 -7.85 24.30
N LEU A 59 2.06 -7.08 23.31
CA LEU A 59 2.30 -5.63 23.43
C LEU A 59 1.02 -4.81 23.21
N LEU A 60 0.05 -5.36 22.49
CA LEU A 60 -1.29 -4.81 22.30
C LEU A 60 -2.28 -5.96 22.14
N ASP A 61 -3.54 -5.70 22.43
CA ASP A 61 -4.62 -6.66 22.26
C ASP A 61 -5.46 -6.37 21.01
N MET A 62 -6.39 -7.27 20.70
CA MET A 62 -7.28 -7.14 19.57
C MET A 62 -8.20 -5.91 19.65
N ALA A 63 -8.61 -5.53 20.87
CA ALA A 63 -9.47 -4.35 21.06
C ALA A 63 -8.71 -3.08 20.70
N SER A 64 -7.45 -2.97 21.12
CA SER A 64 -6.56 -1.85 20.79
C SER A 64 -6.28 -1.78 19.29
N LEU A 65 -5.99 -2.91 18.64
CA LEU A 65 -5.77 -2.95 17.18
C LEU A 65 -7.03 -2.53 16.41
N ASN A 66 -8.20 -3.01 16.84
CA ASN A 66 -9.47 -2.63 16.22
C ASN A 66 -9.75 -1.14 16.39
N ALA A 67 -9.47 -0.55 17.57
CA ALA A 67 -9.61 0.88 17.80
C ALA A 67 -8.70 1.71 16.87
N VAL A 68 -7.44 1.30 16.68
CA VAL A 68 -6.51 1.92 15.73
C VAL A 68 -7.05 1.86 14.30
N HIS A 69 -7.53 0.70 13.85
CA HIS A 69 -8.07 0.54 12.50
C HIS A 69 -9.39 1.32 12.31
N GLN A 70 -10.24 1.38 13.33
CA GLN A 70 -11.46 2.19 13.31
C GLN A 70 -11.12 3.69 13.18
N ARG A 71 -10.12 4.17 13.93
CA ARG A 71 -9.65 5.56 13.82
C ARG A 71 -9.09 5.86 12.46
N LEU A 72 -8.32 4.95 11.87
CA LEU A 72 -7.80 5.09 10.51
C LEU A 72 -8.94 5.22 9.49
N ASN A 73 -9.98 4.38 9.60
CA ASN A 73 -11.14 4.44 8.73
C ASN A 73 -11.92 5.77 8.88
N GLN A 74 -12.03 6.32 10.08
CA GLN A 74 -12.63 7.64 10.31
C GLN A 74 -11.83 8.74 9.61
N LEU A 75 -10.50 8.74 9.78
CA LEU A 75 -9.62 9.72 9.13
C LEU A 75 -9.67 9.63 7.60
N LEU A 76 -9.76 8.42 7.06
CA LEU A 76 -9.95 8.20 5.61
C LEU A 76 -11.30 8.76 5.15
N ALA A 77 -12.38 8.50 5.89
CA ALA A 77 -13.72 8.99 5.56
C ALA A 77 -13.78 10.54 5.57
N GLU A 78 -13.07 11.20 6.49
CA GLU A 78 -12.93 12.66 6.52
C GLU A 78 -12.30 13.21 5.22
N LYS A 79 -11.48 12.41 4.53
CA LYS A 79 -10.86 12.73 3.23
C LYS A 79 -11.65 12.20 2.03
N GLY A 80 -12.80 11.57 2.25
CA GLY A 80 -13.60 10.94 1.20
C GLY A 80 -13.06 9.60 0.71
N GLY A 81 -12.16 8.99 1.48
CA GLY A 81 -11.57 7.68 1.21
C GLY A 81 -12.15 6.57 2.12
N ARG A 82 -11.80 5.33 1.82
CA ARG A 82 -12.16 4.16 2.63
C ARG A 82 -11.18 3.02 2.38
N LEU A 83 -11.16 2.06 3.29
CA LEU A 83 -10.64 0.72 3.05
C LEU A 83 -11.81 -0.24 2.90
N ASP A 84 -11.82 -1.00 1.82
CA ASP A 84 -12.88 -2.00 1.57
C ASP A 84 -12.72 -3.23 2.48
N ALA A 85 -11.49 -3.52 2.93
CA ALA A 85 -11.19 -4.53 3.94
C ALA A 85 -9.81 -4.32 4.58
N VAL A 86 -9.63 -4.92 5.75
CA VAL A 86 -8.36 -4.97 6.49
C VAL A 86 -8.01 -6.42 6.79
N PHE A 87 -6.83 -6.84 6.34
CA PHE A 87 -6.24 -8.14 6.64
C PHE A 87 -4.97 -7.92 7.45
N PHE A 88 -4.76 -8.70 8.49
CA PHE A 88 -3.56 -8.59 9.30
C PHE A 88 -3.07 -9.95 9.79
N CYS A 89 -1.76 -10.05 9.97
CA CYS A 89 -1.14 -11.18 10.64
C CYS A 89 -0.83 -10.80 12.09
N PRO A 90 -1.45 -11.44 13.09
CA PRO A 90 -1.22 -11.15 14.50
C PRO A 90 0.02 -11.84 15.06
N HIS A 91 0.60 -12.81 14.34
CA HIS A 91 1.62 -13.72 14.87
C HIS A 91 2.97 -13.03 15.07
N ALA A 92 3.67 -13.41 16.13
CA ALA A 92 5.07 -13.10 16.33
C ALA A 92 5.95 -13.81 15.26
N PRO A 93 7.20 -13.36 15.02
CA PRO A 93 8.07 -13.94 13.98
C PRO A 93 8.37 -15.43 14.14
N ASP A 94 8.34 -15.94 15.38
CA ASP A 94 8.68 -17.30 15.79
C ASP A 94 7.47 -18.25 15.88
N GLU A 95 6.25 -17.77 15.63
CA GLU A 95 5.04 -18.60 15.71
C GLU A 95 4.74 -19.46 14.47
N GLY A 96 5.53 -19.36 13.40
CA GLY A 96 5.48 -20.28 12.26
C GLY A 96 4.19 -20.25 11.44
N CYS A 97 3.59 -19.08 11.20
CA CYS A 97 2.38 -18.94 10.40
C CYS A 97 2.67 -18.80 8.89
N THR A 98 1.64 -18.97 8.06
CA THR A 98 1.69 -18.77 6.60
C THR A 98 1.27 -17.36 6.17
N CYS A 99 0.68 -16.56 7.07
CA CYS A 99 0.12 -15.24 6.74
C CYS A 99 1.10 -14.08 6.91
N ARG A 100 2.19 -14.23 7.67
CA ARG A 100 3.14 -13.18 7.94
C ARG A 100 3.97 -12.84 6.70
N LYS A 101 3.95 -11.58 6.25
CA LYS A 101 4.84 -11.09 5.19
C LYS A 101 6.33 -11.33 5.58
N PRO A 102 7.18 -11.86 4.70
CA PRO A 102 7.05 -11.92 3.24
C PRO A 102 6.26 -13.11 2.66
N LEU A 103 5.65 -13.97 3.48
CA LEU A 103 4.80 -15.05 2.98
C LEU A 103 3.50 -14.50 2.38
N PRO A 104 2.94 -15.15 1.32
CA PRO A 104 1.83 -14.60 0.56
C PRO A 104 0.45 -14.80 1.19
N GLY A 105 0.32 -15.47 2.33
CA GLY A 105 -0.95 -15.96 2.86
C GLY A 105 -2.04 -14.91 3.02
N LEU A 106 -1.73 -13.68 3.49
CA LEU A 106 -2.72 -12.59 3.54
C LEU A 106 -3.19 -12.18 2.14
N VAL A 107 -2.28 -12.11 1.19
CA VAL A 107 -2.58 -11.69 -0.19
C VAL A 107 -3.40 -12.76 -0.91
N THR A 108 -3.09 -14.03 -0.70
CA THR A 108 -3.88 -15.15 -1.20
C THR A 108 -5.33 -15.08 -0.69
N GLN A 109 -5.52 -14.86 0.62
CA GLN A 109 -6.86 -14.67 1.20
C GLN A 109 -7.61 -13.46 0.60
N ILE A 110 -6.90 -12.37 0.32
CA ILE A 110 -7.48 -11.21 -0.36
C ILE A 110 -7.94 -11.60 -1.77
N GLY A 111 -7.08 -12.29 -2.54
CA GLY A 111 -7.42 -12.77 -3.88
C GLY A 111 -8.68 -13.63 -3.90
N GLU A 112 -8.78 -14.58 -2.98
CA GLU A 112 -9.95 -15.46 -2.81
C GLU A 112 -11.20 -14.66 -2.39
N ARG A 113 -11.06 -13.78 -1.40
CA ARG A 113 -12.18 -12.99 -0.85
C ARG A 113 -12.81 -12.06 -1.87
N PHE A 114 -11.99 -11.46 -2.72
CA PHE A 114 -12.44 -10.50 -3.74
C PHE A 114 -12.60 -11.13 -5.13
N ASN A 115 -12.28 -12.40 -5.27
CA ASN A 115 -12.31 -13.15 -6.53
C ASN A 115 -11.60 -12.42 -7.66
N VAL A 116 -10.33 -12.05 -7.43
CA VAL A 116 -9.50 -11.31 -8.37
C VAL A 116 -8.29 -12.13 -8.82
N ASP A 117 -7.86 -11.90 -10.05
CA ASP A 117 -6.57 -12.39 -10.54
C ASP A 117 -5.44 -11.56 -9.92
N LEU A 118 -4.64 -12.19 -9.06
CA LEU A 118 -3.53 -11.55 -8.37
C LEU A 118 -2.48 -10.95 -9.32
N ALA A 119 -2.35 -11.48 -10.53
CA ALA A 119 -1.45 -10.93 -11.55
C ALA A 119 -1.86 -9.51 -12.02
N GLN A 120 -3.10 -9.10 -11.75
CA GLN A 120 -3.63 -7.76 -12.06
C GLN A 120 -3.73 -6.88 -10.81
N VAL A 121 -3.30 -7.36 -9.65
CA VAL A 121 -3.38 -6.64 -8.38
C VAL A 121 -2.06 -5.94 -8.09
N HIS A 122 -2.12 -4.66 -7.78
CA HIS A 122 -0.98 -3.87 -7.32
C HIS A 122 -0.84 -4.00 -5.81
N LEU A 123 0.38 -4.32 -5.34
CA LEU A 123 0.71 -4.31 -3.92
C LEU A 123 1.77 -3.24 -3.67
N VAL A 124 1.44 -2.26 -2.84
CA VAL A 124 2.34 -1.16 -2.47
C VAL A 124 2.65 -1.20 -0.98
N GLY A 125 3.92 -1.08 -0.67
CA GLY A 125 4.42 -1.07 0.70
C GLY A 125 5.73 -0.32 0.84
N ALA A 126 6.26 -0.27 2.06
CA ALA A 126 7.44 0.51 2.42
C ALA A 126 8.63 -0.36 2.83
N SER A 127 8.61 -1.65 2.51
CA SER A 127 9.68 -2.57 2.91
C SER A 127 9.92 -3.68 1.89
N LEU A 128 11.12 -4.26 1.93
CA LEU A 128 11.46 -5.46 1.14
C LEU A 128 10.45 -6.61 1.35
N LYS A 129 9.91 -6.76 2.57
CA LYS A 129 8.91 -7.80 2.85
C LYS A 129 7.62 -7.60 2.06
N ASP A 130 7.22 -6.36 1.81
CA ASP A 130 6.06 -6.06 0.97
C ASP A 130 6.31 -6.47 -0.48
N LEU A 131 7.50 -6.13 -1.02
CA LEU A 131 7.92 -6.53 -2.36
C LEU A 131 7.98 -8.05 -2.53
N GLN A 132 8.61 -8.73 -1.59
CA GLN A 132 8.74 -10.20 -1.60
C GLN A 132 7.36 -10.88 -1.48
N THR A 133 6.45 -10.31 -0.68
CA THR A 133 5.06 -10.79 -0.59
C THR A 133 4.34 -10.64 -1.92
N ALA A 134 4.48 -9.49 -2.57
CA ALA A 134 3.89 -9.25 -3.88
C ALA A 134 4.39 -10.25 -4.91
N GLN A 135 5.71 -10.46 -4.98
CA GLN A 135 6.34 -11.43 -5.87
C GLN A 135 5.86 -12.86 -5.59
N ALA A 136 5.83 -13.27 -4.32
CA ALA A 136 5.40 -14.61 -3.93
C ALA A 136 3.91 -14.88 -4.24
N ALA A 137 3.08 -13.84 -4.20
CA ALA A 137 1.66 -13.92 -4.53
C ALA A 137 1.37 -13.71 -6.03
N GLY A 138 2.36 -13.31 -6.83
CA GLY A 138 2.19 -12.99 -8.24
C GLY A 138 1.57 -11.61 -8.50
N CYS A 139 1.58 -10.71 -7.51
CA CYS A 139 1.10 -9.33 -7.65
C CYS A 139 2.15 -8.40 -8.29
N ILE A 140 1.70 -7.24 -8.77
CA ILE A 140 2.58 -6.18 -9.27
C ILE A 140 3.18 -5.42 -8.07
N PRO A 141 4.53 -5.48 -7.87
CA PRO A 141 5.18 -4.94 -6.68
C PRO A 141 5.50 -3.45 -6.81
N HIS A 142 5.17 -2.68 -5.77
CA HIS A 142 5.53 -1.27 -5.66
C HIS A 142 6.16 -0.97 -4.30
N LEU A 143 7.28 -0.25 -4.31
CA LEU A 143 7.99 0.22 -3.12
C LEU A 143 7.81 1.72 -2.96
N LEU A 144 7.48 2.15 -1.74
CA LEU A 144 7.55 3.56 -1.36
C LEU A 144 8.92 3.87 -0.79
N ARG A 145 9.50 4.99 -1.20
CA ARG A 145 10.76 5.51 -0.69
C ARG A 145 10.70 5.86 0.81
N GLY A 146 9.58 6.10 1.35
CA GLY A 146 9.09 6.41 2.69
C GLY A 146 10.07 6.44 3.87
N GLU A 147 9.58 6.90 5.00
CA GLU A 147 10.33 7.14 6.25
C GLU A 147 10.99 5.89 6.85
N ARG A 148 10.48 4.68 6.54
CA ARG A 148 11.02 3.43 7.09
C ARG A 148 12.41 3.11 6.57
N LEU A 149 12.72 3.57 5.37
CA LEU A 149 14.06 3.43 4.79
C LEU A 149 14.99 4.55 5.28
N GLY A 150 14.45 5.47 6.10
CA GLY A 150 15.12 6.69 6.51
C GLY A 150 15.24 7.64 5.33
N LEU A 151 16.09 8.66 5.43
CA LEU A 151 16.67 9.33 4.26
C LEU A 151 17.63 8.30 3.61
N ALA A 152 17.05 7.19 3.18
CA ALA A 152 17.71 5.95 2.93
C ALA A 152 18.76 6.18 1.89
N ASP A 153 19.91 5.73 2.21
CA ASP A 153 20.97 5.43 1.27
C ASP A 153 20.33 4.83 0.01
N GLU A 154 20.41 5.57 -1.10
CA GLU A 154 19.91 5.13 -2.40
C GLU A 154 20.39 3.71 -2.73
N GLY A 155 21.59 3.33 -2.25
CA GLY A 155 22.12 1.98 -2.36
C GLY A 155 21.25 0.93 -1.70
N GLN A 156 20.65 1.20 -0.54
CA GLN A 156 19.76 0.25 0.14
C GLN A 156 18.44 0.08 -0.63
N ILE A 157 17.91 1.16 -1.19
CA ILE A 157 16.71 1.12 -2.03
C ILE A 157 16.97 0.27 -3.27
N GLN A 158 18.06 0.52 -3.97
CA GLN A 158 18.46 -0.23 -5.17
C GLN A 158 18.71 -1.71 -4.85
N ALA A 159 19.31 -2.00 -3.70
CA ALA A 159 19.52 -3.37 -3.24
C ALA A 159 18.20 -4.12 -2.96
N GLN A 160 17.16 -3.43 -2.49
CA GLN A 160 15.84 -4.02 -2.31
C GLN A 160 15.12 -4.25 -3.64
N LEU A 161 15.17 -3.28 -4.55
CA LEU A 161 14.57 -3.39 -5.88
C LEU A 161 15.23 -4.52 -6.71
N ALA A 162 16.56 -4.68 -6.60
CA ALA A 162 17.29 -5.73 -7.28
C ALA A 162 16.88 -7.15 -6.85
N GLN A 163 16.35 -7.32 -5.62
CA GLN A 163 15.85 -8.61 -5.13
C GLN A 163 14.48 -8.99 -5.69
N VAL A 164 13.72 -8.02 -6.20
CA VAL A 164 12.37 -8.23 -6.74
C VAL A 164 12.28 -7.58 -8.12
N PRO A 165 12.70 -8.29 -9.18
CA PRO A 165 12.64 -7.79 -10.56
C PRO A 165 11.23 -7.34 -10.93
N GLY A 166 11.12 -6.19 -11.57
CA GLY A 166 9.83 -5.59 -11.95
C GLY A 166 9.19 -4.70 -10.88
N ALA A 167 9.81 -4.59 -9.69
CA ALA A 167 9.34 -3.67 -8.67
C ALA A 167 9.52 -2.21 -9.12
N GLN A 168 8.50 -1.40 -8.87
CA GLN A 168 8.48 0.02 -9.22
C GLN A 168 8.64 0.86 -7.95
N LEU A 169 9.47 1.91 -8.03
CA LEU A 169 9.75 2.83 -6.92
C LEU A 169 8.90 4.09 -7.04
N HIS A 170 8.33 4.52 -5.92
CA HIS A 170 7.59 5.78 -5.81
C HIS A 170 8.05 6.56 -4.58
N ASP A 171 8.02 7.88 -4.65
CA ASP A 171 8.46 8.71 -3.52
C ASP A 171 7.56 8.57 -2.29
N ASN A 172 6.24 8.43 -2.52
CA ASN A 172 5.22 8.29 -1.48
C ASN A 172 3.93 7.71 -2.05
N LEU A 173 2.93 7.52 -1.20
CA LEU A 173 1.64 6.96 -1.62
C LEU A 173 0.89 7.88 -2.61
N ALA A 174 1.10 9.19 -2.54
CA ALA A 174 0.47 10.13 -3.47
C ALA A 174 1.02 9.98 -4.90
N SER A 175 2.35 9.85 -5.05
CA SER A 175 2.98 9.62 -6.35
C SER A 175 2.63 8.24 -6.92
N PHE A 176 2.51 7.20 -6.08
CA PHE A 176 1.99 5.90 -6.50
C PHE A 176 0.56 6.00 -7.03
N ALA A 177 -0.34 6.65 -6.29
CA ALA A 177 -1.74 6.81 -6.70
C ALA A 177 -1.86 7.57 -8.03
N GLU A 178 -1.08 8.63 -8.20
CA GLU A 178 -1.02 9.39 -9.46
C GLU A 178 -0.58 8.51 -10.62
N HIS A 179 0.54 7.77 -10.44
CA HIS A 179 1.07 6.85 -11.43
C HIS A 179 0.01 5.84 -11.88
N LEU A 180 -0.65 5.17 -10.95
CA LEU A 180 -1.64 4.15 -11.25
C LEU A 180 -2.87 4.71 -11.98
N ILE A 181 -3.35 5.89 -11.57
CA ILE A 181 -4.47 6.57 -12.23
C ILE A 181 -4.09 6.99 -13.65
N GLN A 182 -2.86 7.46 -13.85
CA GLN A 182 -2.37 7.86 -15.18
C GLN A 182 -2.18 6.66 -16.11
N GLU A 183 -1.60 5.57 -15.64
CA GLU A 183 -1.47 4.33 -16.42
C GLU A 183 -2.83 3.84 -16.91
N GLU A 184 -3.82 3.83 -16.03
CA GLU A 184 -5.17 3.43 -16.39
C GLU A 184 -5.79 4.37 -17.44
N ARG A 185 -5.60 5.68 -17.31
CA ARG A 185 -6.08 6.66 -18.30
C ARG A 185 -5.45 6.43 -19.68
N ARG A 186 -4.14 6.17 -19.72
CA ARG A 186 -3.42 5.85 -20.95
C ARG A 186 -3.95 4.57 -21.58
N ALA A 187 -4.07 3.49 -20.81
CA ALA A 187 -4.59 2.22 -21.31
C ALA A 187 -6.02 2.36 -21.89
N ARG A 188 -6.86 3.20 -21.27
CA ARG A 188 -8.21 3.49 -21.77
C ARG A 188 -8.20 4.32 -23.06
N ALA A 189 -7.30 5.30 -23.17
CA ALA A 189 -7.15 6.11 -24.36
C ALA A 189 -6.65 5.27 -25.53
N ASP A 190 -5.64 4.44 -25.31
CA ASP A 190 -5.09 3.51 -26.32
C ASP A 190 -6.16 2.53 -26.82
N ALA A 191 -6.99 2.00 -25.91
CA ALA A 191 -8.10 1.10 -26.25
C ALA A 191 -9.21 1.79 -27.08
N ARG A 192 -9.31 3.13 -27.02
CA ARG A 192 -10.24 3.94 -27.83
C ARG A 192 -9.65 4.44 -29.14
N GLY A 193 -8.34 4.22 -29.38
CA GLY A 193 -7.61 4.78 -30.51
C GLY A 193 -7.39 6.31 -30.44
N GLU A 194 -7.52 6.89 -29.23
CA GLU A 194 -7.27 8.30 -28.97
C GLU A 194 -5.78 8.51 -28.64
N GLN A 195 -5.05 9.23 -29.50
CA GLN A 195 -3.70 9.67 -29.15
C GLN A 195 -3.80 10.77 -28.09
N LEU A 196 -3.35 10.48 -26.86
CA LEU A 196 -3.13 11.51 -25.84
C LEU A 196 -1.92 12.35 -26.28
N SER A 197 -2.17 13.60 -26.72
CA SER A 197 -1.11 14.56 -27.00
C SER A 197 -0.28 14.80 -25.73
N PRO A 198 1.07 14.78 -25.81
CA PRO A 198 1.90 15.20 -24.69
C PRO A 198 1.65 16.69 -24.43
N ASN A 199 1.32 17.01 -23.18
CA ASN A 199 1.17 18.33 -22.56
C ASN A 199 1.47 19.54 -23.45
N THR A 200 0.44 20.22 -23.91
CA THR A 200 0.55 21.63 -24.31
C THR A 200 0.65 22.44 -23.02
N VAL A 201 1.85 22.90 -22.70
CA VAL A 201 2.08 24.01 -21.78
C VAL A 201 1.29 25.20 -22.35
N PRO A 202 0.43 25.91 -21.59
CA PRO A 202 -0.14 27.15 -22.06
C PRO A 202 1.01 28.14 -22.23
N GLY A 203 1.34 28.42 -23.48
CA GLY A 203 2.29 29.44 -23.83
C GLY A 203 1.75 30.81 -23.44
N ASP A 204 2.65 31.59 -22.89
CA ASP A 204 2.54 33.02 -22.65
C ASP A 204 1.79 33.73 -23.78
N LEU A 205 0.70 34.40 -23.43
CA LEU A 205 0.15 35.47 -24.25
C LEU A 205 0.68 36.79 -23.71
N ASN A 206 1.52 37.44 -24.54
CA ASN A 206 1.89 38.86 -24.43
C ASN A 206 0.69 39.77 -24.21
#